data_4b846f75abca5a17f420079dc409abcc
#
_entry.id   4b846f75abca5a17f420079dc409abcc
#
_cell.length_a   1.000
_cell.length_b   1.000
_cell.length_c   1.000
_cell.angle_alpha   90.00
_cell.angle_beta   90.00
_cell.angle_gamma   90.00
#
_symmetry.space_group_name_H-M   'P 1'
#
loop_
_entity.id
_entity.type
_entity.pdbx_description
1 polymer ?
#
loop_
_entity_poly.entity_id
_entity_poly.type
_entity_poly.pdbx_seq_one_letter_code
_entity_poly.pdbx_strand_id
1 'polypeptide(L)'
;DGPDHRLGAGRRAAVDELAPHVSFFKIASYQLLWSELLRAVARTKKPVVLATGMGTLEEVRAAVALLRREGCTELTLLHCVSAYPTPAEEANLAAIETLRKTFGVPAGWSDHTHDPEVLERAVRRFGAAMIEFHFDLDGRGDEYVMGHCWLPGDIAWVIQNAQRSF
;
A
#
# COMPACT_ATOMS: atom_id res chain seq x y z
N ASP A 1 -30.53 11.91 9.52
CA ASP A 1 -29.31 12.63 9.17
C ASP A 1 -28.29 11.60 8.70
N GLY A 2 -28.05 11.56 7.38
CA GLY A 2 -27.09 10.65 6.76
C GLY A 2 -25.64 11.13 6.96
N PRO A 3 -24.64 10.28 6.63
CA PRO A 3 -23.24 10.61 6.79
C PRO A 3 -22.91 11.91 6.05
N ASP A 4 -22.12 12.76 6.70
CA ASP A 4 -21.81 14.12 6.28
C ASP A 4 -21.28 14.20 4.83
N HIS A 5 -22.15 14.51 3.89
CA HIS A 5 -21.85 14.71 2.48
C HIS A 5 -20.75 15.76 2.21
N ARG A 6 -20.46 16.64 3.18
CA ARG A 6 -19.44 17.68 3.07
C ARG A 6 -18.03 17.09 3.18
N LEU A 7 -17.82 16.04 3.99
CA LEU A 7 -16.55 15.34 4.07
C LEU A 7 -16.24 14.58 2.77
N GLY A 8 -17.26 13.98 2.14
CA GLY A 8 -17.11 13.31 0.85
C GLY A 8 -16.78 14.26 -0.30
N ALA A 9 -17.41 15.45 -0.33
CA ALA A 9 -17.18 16.45 -1.37
C ALA A 9 -15.78 17.06 -1.32
N GLY A 10 -15.27 17.41 -0.12
CA GLY A 10 -13.92 17.98 0.04
C GLY A 10 -12.80 17.02 -0.36
N ARG A 11 -12.99 15.71 -0.14
CA ARG A 11 -11.99 14.69 -0.46
C ARG A 11 -12.03 14.24 -1.91
N ARG A 12 -13.20 14.27 -2.54
CA ARG A 12 -13.33 14.12 -3.99
C ARG A 12 -12.63 15.27 -4.72
N ALA A 13 -12.79 16.51 -4.24
CA ALA A 13 -12.06 17.66 -4.75
C ALA A 13 -10.54 17.48 -4.64
N ALA A 14 -10.03 16.89 -3.54
CA ALA A 14 -8.61 16.60 -3.39
C ALA A 14 -8.10 15.56 -4.42
N VAL A 15 -8.89 14.52 -4.74
CA VAL A 15 -8.51 13.56 -5.79
C VAL A 15 -8.48 14.24 -7.15
N ASP A 16 -9.49 15.07 -7.47
CA ASP A 16 -9.56 15.79 -8.74
C ASP A 16 -8.41 16.80 -8.89
N GLU A 17 -8.04 17.47 -7.79
CA GLU A 17 -6.91 18.39 -7.73
C GLU A 17 -5.56 17.68 -7.90
N LEU A 18 -5.37 16.54 -7.25
CA LEU A 18 -4.11 15.78 -7.33
C LEU A 18 -3.94 15.03 -8.64
N ALA A 19 -5.03 14.61 -9.27
CA ALA A 19 -4.98 13.74 -10.45
C ALA A 19 -4.07 14.27 -11.59
N PRO A 20 -4.01 15.57 -11.94
CA PRO A 20 -3.09 16.06 -12.96
C PRO A 20 -1.60 15.94 -12.59
N HIS A 21 -1.29 15.84 -11.29
CA HIS A 21 0.06 15.96 -10.75
C HIS A 21 0.69 14.62 -10.34
N VAL A 22 -0.06 13.53 -10.33
CA VAL A 22 0.41 12.22 -9.88
C VAL A 22 0.34 11.18 -11.01
N SER A 23 1.25 10.21 -10.99
CA SER A 23 1.25 9.10 -11.96
C SER A 23 0.33 7.95 -11.53
N PHE A 24 0.10 7.79 -10.23
CA PHE A 24 -0.76 6.77 -9.63
C PHE A 24 -1.31 7.26 -8.30
N PHE A 25 -2.32 6.57 -7.76
CA PHE A 25 -2.83 6.80 -6.42
C PHE A 25 -2.49 5.64 -5.50
N LYS A 26 -1.95 5.93 -4.31
CA LYS A 26 -1.83 4.96 -3.23
C LYS A 26 -2.92 5.22 -2.17
N ILE A 27 -3.64 4.16 -1.82
CA ILE A 27 -4.70 4.17 -0.82
C ILE A 27 -4.23 3.36 0.39
N ALA A 28 -4.23 3.97 1.56
CA ALA A 28 -3.78 3.36 2.79
C ALA A 28 -4.79 2.33 3.33
N SER A 29 -4.33 1.40 4.18
CA SER A 29 -5.15 0.31 4.73
C SER A 29 -6.40 0.79 5.44
N TYR A 30 -6.30 1.84 6.26
CA TYR A 30 -7.44 2.41 6.98
C TYR A 30 -8.48 3.09 6.07
N GLN A 31 -8.17 3.25 4.78
CA GLN A 31 -9.08 3.78 3.76
C GLN A 31 -9.72 2.68 2.90
N LEU A 32 -9.39 1.41 3.16
CA LEU A 32 -9.85 0.26 2.37
C LEU A 32 -11.39 0.23 2.20
N LEU A 33 -12.13 0.56 3.26
CA LEU A 33 -13.59 0.53 3.27
C LEU A 33 -14.25 1.85 2.86
N TRP A 34 -13.46 2.83 2.45
CA TRP A 34 -13.99 4.13 2.08
C TRP A 34 -14.42 4.19 0.62
N SER A 35 -15.65 3.78 0.39
CA SER A 35 -16.19 3.58 -0.95
C SER A 35 -16.19 4.84 -1.84
N GLU A 36 -16.42 6.03 -1.28
CA GLU A 36 -16.39 7.30 -2.02
C GLU A 36 -14.98 7.63 -2.53
N LEU A 37 -13.94 7.40 -1.71
CA LEU A 37 -12.54 7.58 -2.13
C LEU A 37 -12.18 6.60 -3.23
N LEU A 38 -12.51 5.31 -3.06
CA LEU A 38 -12.24 4.27 -4.06
C LEU A 38 -12.89 4.62 -5.40
N ARG A 39 -14.15 5.09 -5.40
CA ARG A 39 -14.84 5.54 -6.61
C ARG A 39 -14.16 6.73 -7.26
N ALA A 40 -13.82 7.76 -6.46
CA ALA A 40 -13.19 8.96 -6.96
C ALA A 40 -11.86 8.64 -7.63
N VAL A 41 -11.01 7.85 -6.96
CA VAL A 41 -9.70 7.43 -7.49
C VAL A 41 -9.86 6.57 -8.76
N ALA A 42 -10.73 5.57 -8.77
CA ALA A 42 -10.94 4.70 -9.93
C ALA A 42 -11.38 5.48 -11.18
N ARG A 43 -12.19 6.53 -11.01
CA ARG A 43 -12.67 7.39 -12.12
C ARG A 43 -11.58 8.22 -12.78
N THR A 44 -10.45 8.44 -12.10
CA THR A 44 -9.28 9.11 -12.72
C THR A 44 -8.63 8.26 -13.80
N LYS A 45 -8.90 6.95 -13.84
CA LYS A 45 -8.27 5.96 -14.74
C LYS A 45 -6.77 5.81 -14.55
N LYS A 46 -6.21 6.35 -13.48
CA LYS A 46 -4.80 6.16 -13.13
C LYS A 46 -4.59 4.84 -12.40
N PRO A 47 -3.38 4.28 -12.46
CA PRO A 47 -3.01 3.11 -11.66
C PRO A 47 -3.31 3.33 -10.17
N VAL A 48 -3.77 2.28 -9.50
CA VAL A 48 -4.11 2.29 -8.08
C VAL A 48 -3.25 1.28 -7.33
N VAL A 49 -2.65 1.72 -6.24
CA VAL A 49 -1.97 0.87 -5.26
C VAL A 49 -2.82 0.87 -3.99
N LEU A 50 -3.36 -0.29 -3.61
CA LEU A 50 -4.27 -0.43 -2.46
C LEU A 50 -3.61 -1.29 -1.38
N ALA A 51 -3.35 -0.70 -0.20
CA ALA A 51 -2.91 -1.43 0.97
C ALA A 51 -4.10 -2.13 1.66
N THR A 52 -3.86 -3.35 2.18
CA THR A 52 -4.91 -4.27 2.65
C THR A 52 -4.82 -4.63 4.14
N GLY A 53 -3.94 -3.98 4.89
CA GLY A 53 -3.79 -4.20 6.33
C GLY A 53 -5.11 -3.96 7.08
N MET A 54 -5.31 -4.71 8.17
CA MET A 54 -6.53 -4.73 8.99
C MET A 54 -7.80 -5.22 8.27
N GLY A 55 -7.77 -5.38 6.95
CA GLY A 55 -8.91 -5.84 6.18
C GLY A 55 -9.01 -7.37 6.13
N THR A 56 -10.22 -7.89 6.23
CA THR A 56 -10.53 -9.27 5.90
C THR A 56 -10.44 -9.49 4.38
N LEU A 57 -10.26 -10.74 3.95
CA LEU A 57 -10.24 -11.07 2.52
C LEU A 57 -11.54 -10.69 1.80
N GLU A 58 -12.67 -10.73 2.49
CA GLU A 58 -13.99 -10.32 1.99
C GLU A 58 -14.05 -8.81 1.76
N GLU A 59 -13.53 -8.01 2.67
CA GLU A 59 -13.45 -6.56 2.55
C GLU A 59 -12.54 -6.14 1.39
N VAL A 60 -11.38 -6.79 1.28
CA VAL A 60 -10.48 -6.59 0.13
C VAL A 60 -11.19 -6.95 -1.18
N ARG A 61 -11.96 -8.04 -1.21
CA ARG A 61 -12.74 -8.45 -2.39
C ARG A 61 -13.77 -7.39 -2.77
N ALA A 62 -14.50 -6.84 -1.79
CA ALA A 62 -15.46 -5.78 -2.02
C ALA A 62 -14.80 -4.51 -2.58
N ALA A 63 -13.66 -4.10 -2.03
CA ALA A 63 -12.87 -2.95 -2.50
C ALA A 63 -12.36 -3.14 -3.93
N VAL A 64 -11.78 -4.29 -4.24
CA VAL A 64 -11.29 -4.64 -5.59
C VAL A 64 -12.44 -4.66 -6.60
N ALA A 65 -13.57 -5.27 -6.25
CA ALA A 65 -14.75 -5.29 -7.11
C ALA A 65 -15.29 -3.88 -7.38
N LEU A 66 -15.28 -3.02 -6.38
CA LEU A 66 -15.69 -1.63 -6.51
C LEU A 66 -14.74 -0.87 -7.45
N LEU A 67 -13.43 -0.94 -7.23
CA LEU A 67 -12.43 -0.28 -8.09
C LEU A 67 -12.57 -0.70 -9.55
N ARG A 68 -12.68 -2.01 -9.81
CA ARG A 68 -12.87 -2.55 -11.17
C ARG A 68 -14.16 -2.08 -11.83
N ARG A 69 -15.28 -2.09 -11.10
CA ARG A 69 -16.58 -1.63 -11.59
C ARG A 69 -16.57 -0.13 -11.95
N GLU A 70 -15.84 0.69 -11.20
CA GLU A 70 -15.69 2.12 -11.47
C GLU A 70 -14.60 2.41 -12.54
N GLY A 71 -13.95 1.36 -13.06
CA GLY A 71 -13.08 1.41 -14.22
C GLY A 71 -11.58 1.50 -13.94
N CYS A 72 -11.12 1.08 -12.77
CA CYS A 72 -9.69 0.86 -12.50
C CYS A 72 -9.24 -0.37 -13.28
N THR A 73 -8.27 -0.20 -14.18
CA THR A 73 -7.68 -1.26 -15.02
C THR A 73 -6.32 -1.72 -14.51
N GLU A 74 -5.59 -0.84 -13.83
CA GLU A 74 -4.26 -1.09 -13.28
C GLU A 74 -4.32 -1.03 -11.75
N LEU A 75 -4.33 -2.19 -11.11
CA LEU A 75 -4.42 -2.33 -9.66
C LEU A 75 -3.25 -3.18 -9.13
N THR A 76 -2.57 -2.68 -8.11
CA THR A 76 -1.62 -3.44 -7.30
C THR A 76 -2.12 -3.48 -5.86
N LEU A 77 -2.06 -4.64 -5.22
CA LEU A 77 -2.40 -4.81 -3.80
C LEU A 77 -1.13 -4.87 -2.96
N LEU A 78 -1.12 -4.20 -1.82
CA LEU A 78 -0.04 -4.33 -0.85
C LEU A 78 -0.55 -5.02 0.39
N HIS A 79 0.08 -6.16 0.73
CA HIS A 79 -0.05 -6.70 2.07
C HIS A 79 0.73 -5.81 3.05
N CYS A 80 0.17 -5.57 4.22
CA CYS A 80 0.86 -4.92 5.32
C CYS A 80 0.28 -5.35 6.66
N VAL A 81 1.06 -5.18 7.72
CA VAL A 81 0.63 -5.32 9.10
C VAL A 81 0.61 -3.93 9.73
N SER A 82 -0.52 -3.57 10.36
CA SER A 82 -0.71 -2.23 10.94
C SER A 82 -0.22 -2.17 12.39
N ALA A 83 1.02 -2.63 12.61
CA ALA A 83 1.82 -2.42 13.81
C ALA A 83 3.05 -1.59 13.43
N TYR A 84 3.47 -0.65 14.27
CA TYR A 84 4.52 0.33 13.99
C TYR A 84 5.50 0.42 15.18
N PRO A 85 6.66 -0.27 15.14
CA PRO A 85 7.10 -1.22 14.12
C PRO A 85 6.33 -2.56 14.17
N THR A 86 6.33 -3.28 13.04
CA THR A 86 5.86 -4.66 12.97
C THR A 86 6.99 -5.61 13.38
N PRO A 87 6.79 -6.55 14.33
CA PRO A 87 7.75 -7.63 14.55
C PRO A 87 7.97 -8.46 13.27
N ALA A 88 9.22 -8.81 12.96
CA ALA A 88 9.55 -9.53 11.72
C ALA A 88 8.82 -10.87 11.57
N GLU A 89 8.60 -11.58 12.67
CA GLU A 89 7.86 -12.85 12.73
C GLU A 89 6.36 -12.68 12.46
N GLU A 90 5.81 -11.48 12.63
CA GLU A 90 4.40 -11.16 12.38
C GLU A 90 4.15 -10.62 10.96
N ALA A 91 5.20 -10.45 10.14
CA ALA A 91 5.10 -9.90 8.79
C ALA A 91 4.16 -10.70 7.85
N ASN A 92 3.94 -12.00 8.11
CA ASN A 92 3.02 -12.87 7.36
C ASN A 92 3.12 -12.73 5.83
N LEU A 93 4.34 -12.72 5.30
CA LEU A 93 4.61 -12.43 3.87
C LEU A 93 3.91 -13.39 2.88
N ALA A 94 3.47 -14.57 3.35
CA ALA A 94 2.68 -15.49 2.52
C ALA A 94 1.35 -14.88 2.04
N ALA A 95 0.84 -13.85 2.71
CA ALA A 95 -0.34 -13.12 2.29
C ALA A 95 -0.16 -12.42 0.93
N ILE A 96 1.08 -12.06 0.54
CA ILE A 96 1.39 -11.49 -0.80
C ILE A 96 0.96 -12.47 -1.89
N GLU A 97 1.32 -13.75 -1.72
CA GLU A 97 0.96 -14.80 -2.68
C GLU A 97 -0.55 -15.06 -2.68
N THR A 98 -1.18 -15.03 -1.50
CA THR A 98 -2.64 -15.17 -1.35
C THR A 98 -3.37 -14.06 -2.10
N LEU A 99 -2.98 -12.81 -1.92
CA LEU A 99 -3.57 -11.67 -2.63
C LEU A 99 -3.41 -11.82 -4.14
N ARG A 100 -2.19 -12.13 -4.61
CA ARG A 100 -1.90 -12.30 -6.04
C ARG A 100 -2.77 -13.40 -6.65
N LYS A 101 -2.85 -14.57 -6.04
CA LYS A 101 -3.64 -15.71 -6.53
C LYS A 101 -5.15 -15.44 -6.48
N THR A 102 -5.62 -14.81 -5.41
CA THR A 102 -7.06 -14.57 -5.22
C THR A 102 -7.61 -13.52 -6.18
N PHE A 103 -6.85 -12.47 -6.44
CA PHE A 103 -7.36 -11.30 -7.19
C PHE A 103 -6.84 -11.22 -8.63
N GLY A 104 -5.79 -12.00 -8.98
CA GLY A 104 -5.18 -11.99 -10.31
C GLY A 104 -4.55 -10.64 -10.67
N VAL A 105 -3.98 -9.94 -9.68
CA VAL A 105 -3.29 -8.65 -9.83
C VAL A 105 -1.91 -8.73 -9.20
N PRO A 106 -0.95 -7.86 -9.57
CA PRO A 106 0.30 -7.72 -8.86
C PRO A 106 0.05 -7.50 -7.37
N ALA A 107 0.88 -8.14 -6.53
CA ALA A 107 0.83 -7.94 -5.09
C ALA A 107 2.23 -7.66 -4.55
N GLY A 108 2.31 -6.81 -3.51
CA GLY A 108 3.54 -6.37 -2.89
C GLY A 108 3.43 -6.30 -1.37
N TRP A 109 4.42 -5.66 -0.77
CA TRP A 109 4.56 -5.48 0.66
C TRP A 109 4.66 -4.00 1.01
N SER A 110 3.85 -3.55 1.98
CA SER A 110 4.00 -2.25 2.64
C SER A 110 4.66 -2.49 3.99
N ASP A 111 5.93 -2.08 4.09
CA ASP A 111 6.81 -2.41 5.22
C ASP A 111 6.65 -1.46 6.39
N HIS A 112 6.51 -2.06 7.58
CA HIS A 112 6.58 -1.39 8.86
C HIS A 112 7.54 -2.11 9.81
N THR A 113 8.36 -3.04 9.28
CA THR A 113 9.26 -3.87 10.12
C THR A 113 10.61 -3.20 10.34
N HIS A 114 11.07 -2.36 9.41
CA HIS A 114 12.44 -1.82 9.37
C HIS A 114 13.51 -2.94 9.40
N ASP A 115 13.20 -4.07 8.76
CA ASP A 115 14.07 -5.24 8.72
C ASP A 115 14.45 -5.60 7.27
N PRO A 116 15.73 -5.50 6.87
CA PRO A 116 16.17 -5.78 5.50
C PRO A 116 15.92 -7.23 5.08
N GLU A 117 15.96 -8.19 6.00
CA GLU A 117 15.68 -9.60 5.68
C GLU A 117 14.19 -9.82 5.33
N VAL A 118 13.30 -9.10 5.98
CA VAL A 118 11.86 -9.13 5.65
C VAL A 118 11.64 -8.59 4.24
N LEU A 119 12.24 -7.47 3.88
CA LEU A 119 12.16 -6.89 2.55
C LEU A 119 12.74 -7.83 1.48
N GLU A 120 13.92 -8.39 1.72
CA GLU A 120 14.54 -9.36 0.82
C GLU A 120 13.66 -10.60 0.63
N ARG A 121 13.11 -11.15 1.70
CA ARG A 121 12.19 -12.30 1.64
C ARG A 121 10.90 -11.98 0.89
N ALA A 122 10.33 -10.78 1.09
CA ALA A 122 9.14 -10.34 0.37
C ALA A 122 9.38 -10.35 -1.14
N VAL A 123 10.53 -9.85 -1.61
CA VAL A 123 10.87 -9.82 -3.04
C VAL A 123 11.25 -11.21 -3.55
N ARG A 124 12.25 -11.86 -2.95
CA ARG A 124 12.86 -13.07 -3.52
C ARG A 124 12.02 -14.32 -3.33
N ARG A 125 11.39 -14.48 -2.17
CA ARG A 125 10.62 -15.69 -1.86
C ARG A 125 9.15 -15.57 -2.22
N PHE A 126 8.53 -14.41 -1.96
CA PHE A 126 7.10 -14.24 -2.16
C PHE A 126 6.76 -13.45 -3.43
N GLY A 127 7.77 -12.96 -4.16
CA GLY A 127 7.60 -12.29 -5.46
C GLY A 127 6.81 -10.99 -5.34
N ALA A 128 7.10 -10.19 -4.31
CA ALA A 128 6.53 -8.87 -4.15
C ALA A 128 6.83 -8.02 -5.40
N ALA A 129 5.78 -7.56 -6.08
CA ALA A 129 5.91 -6.73 -7.27
C ALA A 129 6.22 -5.25 -6.94
N MET A 130 6.01 -4.87 -5.69
CA MET A 130 6.23 -3.52 -5.17
C MET A 130 6.54 -3.59 -3.68
N ILE A 131 7.45 -2.73 -3.24
CA ILE A 131 7.72 -2.47 -1.82
C ILE A 131 7.40 -1.01 -1.53
N GLU A 132 6.65 -0.76 -0.49
CA GLU A 132 6.42 0.54 0.11
C GLU A 132 7.02 0.54 1.51
N PHE A 133 7.57 1.66 1.94
CA PHE A 133 8.14 1.82 3.28
C PHE A 133 8.05 3.27 3.76
N HIS A 134 8.11 3.48 5.07
CA HIS A 134 8.26 4.79 5.67
C HIS A 134 9.70 5.27 5.53
N PHE A 135 9.88 6.55 5.25
CA PHE A 135 11.19 7.12 4.94
C PHE A 135 11.40 8.43 5.71
N ASP A 136 12.56 8.55 6.33
CA ASP A 136 13.01 9.77 6.99
C ASP A 136 14.35 10.21 6.40
N LEU A 137 14.61 11.50 6.36
CA LEU A 137 15.81 12.05 5.71
C LEU A 137 17.04 12.08 6.62
N ASP A 138 16.84 12.40 7.90
CA ASP A 138 17.94 12.73 8.82
C ASP A 138 17.83 12.06 10.20
N GLY A 139 16.86 11.18 10.40
CA GLY A 139 16.65 10.45 11.65
C GLY A 139 16.07 11.30 12.78
N ARG A 140 15.37 12.38 12.48
CA ARG A 140 14.80 13.30 13.48
C ARG A 140 13.28 13.31 13.52
N GLY A 141 12.62 12.68 12.55
CA GLY A 141 11.16 12.59 12.50
C GLY A 141 10.60 11.70 13.61
N ASP A 142 9.41 12.03 14.09
CA ASP A 142 8.73 11.27 15.13
C ASP A 142 8.53 9.81 14.74
N GLU A 143 8.19 9.54 13.48
CA GLU A 143 8.02 8.18 12.96
C GLU A 143 9.35 7.40 12.91
N TYR A 144 10.49 8.07 12.69
CA TYR A 144 11.80 7.44 12.79
C TYR A 144 12.13 7.04 14.23
N VAL A 145 11.85 7.91 15.20
CA VAL A 145 12.03 7.63 16.63
C VAL A 145 11.17 6.44 17.07
N MET A 146 10.00 6.24 16.45
CA MET A 146 9.17 5.06 16.68
C MET A 146 9.74 3.77 16.08
N GLY A 147 10.76 3.84 15.23
CA GLY A 147 11.57 2.69 14.80
C GLY A 147 11.08 1.95 13.55
N HIS A 148 10.21 2.54 12.73
CA HIS A 148 9.70 1.90 11.50
C HIS A 148 10.04 2.64 10.20
N CYS A 149 10.82 3.73 10.28
CA CYS A 149 11.27 4.48 9.10
C CYS A 149 12.69 4.12 8.68
N TRP A 150 12.91 4.09 7.38
CA TRP A 150 14.20 3.87 6.77
C TRP A 150 14.94 5.17 6.54
N LEU A 151 16.26 5.18 6.74
CA LEU A 151 17.13 6.27 6.30
C LEU A 151 17.65 6.01 4.88
N PRO A 152 18.11 7.08 4.16
CA PRO A 152 18.61 6.94 2.78
C PRO A 152 19.71 5.90 2.61
N GLY A 153 20.67 5.85 3.54
CA GLY A 153 21.79 4.91 3.49
C GLY A 153 21.34 3.45 3.64
N ASP A 154 20.43 3.20 4.58
CA ASP A 154 20.00 1.84 4.93
C ASP A 154 19.15 1.25 3.82
N ILE A 155 18.15 2.00 3.34
CA ILE A 155 17.25 1.50 2.29
C ILE A 155 17.94 1.40 0.93
N ALA A 156 18.91 2.26 0.62
CA ALA A 156 19.68 2.18 -0.62
C ALA A 156 20.41 0.84 -0.77
N TRP A 157 20.97 0.34 0.32
CA TRP A 157 21.63 -0.98 0.34
C TRP A 157 20.61 -2.10 0.05
N VAL A 158 19.42 -2.06 0.67
CA VAL A 158 18.37 -3.06 0.46
C VAL A 158 17.89 -3.04 -1.01
N ILE A 159 17.64 -1.86 -1.57
CA ILE A 159 17.20 -1.70 -2.97
C ILE A 159 18.25 -2.29 -3.93
N GLN A 160 19.53 -1.96 -3.73
CA GLN A 160 20.61 -2.46 -4.59
C GLN A 160 20.72 -3.99 -4.55
N ASN A 161 20.57 -4.60 -3.36
CA ASN A 161 20.59 -6.05 -3.22
C ASN A 161 19.37 -6.74 -3.81
N ALA A 162 18.18 -6.16 -3.66
CA ALA A 162 16.98 -6.66 -4.29
C ALA A 162 17.09 -6.65 -5.83
N GLN A 163 17.64 -5.59 -6.42
CA GLN A 163 17.83 -5.46 -7.88
C GLN A 163 18.85 -6.41 -8.49
N ARG A 164 19.88 -6.81 -7.74
CA ARG A 164 20.91 -7.76 -8.23
C ARG A 164 20.40 -9.21 -8.39
N SER A 165 19.16 -9.45 -8.10
CA SER A 165 18.56 -10.79 -8.03
C SER A 165 17.57 -11.05 -9.16
N PHE A 166 17.46 -10.12 -10.09
CA PHE A 166 16.76 -10.21 -11.38
C PHE A 166 17.82 -10.21 -12.52
#